data_3629fd599156e54e11a22355b497d3a7
#
_entry.id   3629fd599156e54e11a22355b497d3a7
#
_cell.length_a   1.000
_cell.length_b   1.000
_cell.length_c   1.000
_cell.angle_alpha   90.00
_cell.angle_beta   90.00
_cell.angle_gamma   90.00
#
_symmetry.space_group_name_H-M   'P 1'
#
loop_
_entity.id
_entity.type
_entity.pdbx_description
1 polymer ?
#
loop_
_entity_poly.entity_id
_entity_poly.type
_entity_poly.pdbx_seq_one_letter_code
_entity_poly.pdbx_strand_id
1 'polypeptide(L)'
;QLLANQRDYLNLQMDQVENLASNLGSVEEINRVLGASAESDASSNHAYDALATQARIGYILSGYSNLKGLVSIDLFTTGCTQFHVGDTLHVSAERSGLREALYQESLRAGTPLTWHGVEDNINVASATRKVVVASKVIKQARENTLALKPVGLLLVNYSTDTLFEHFRRIDLGTGSFM
;
A
#
# COMPACT_ATOMS: atom_id res chain seq x y z
N GLN A 1 12.00 23.57 19.79
CA GLN A 1 12.32 22.15 20.12
C GLN A 1 11.12 21.22 19.91
N LEU A 2 9.91 21.55 20.43
CA LEU A 2 8.74 20.68 20.34
C LEU A 2 8.31 20.39 18.89
N LEU A 3 8.20 21.43 18.07
CA LEU A 3 7.84 21.30 16.64
C LEU A 3 8.88 20.52 15.83
N ALA A 4 10.17 20.66 16.19
CA ALA A 4 11.23 19.89 15.54
C ALA A 4 11.10 18.39 15.85
N ASN A 5 10.85 18.05 17.11
CA ASN A 5 10.66 16.64 17.52
C ASN A 5 9.42 16.00 16.85
N GLN A 6 8.36 16.79 16.64
CA GLN A 6 7.16 16.32 15.94
C GLN A 6 7.42 16.04 14.47
N ARG A 7 8.11 16.96 13.80
CA ARG A 7 8.51 16.77 12.41
C ARG A 7 9.39 15.53 12.27
N ASP A 8 10.34 15.35 13.16
CA ASP A 8 11.28 14.22 13.12
C ASP A 8 10.54 12.89 13.36
N TYR A 9 9.54 12.87 14.25
CA TYR A 9 8.68 11.72 14.46
C TYR A 9 7.86 11.37 13.20
N LEU A 10 7.22 12.38 12.57
CA LEU A 10 6.46 12.16 11.33
C LEU A 10 7.36 11.65 10.21
N ASN A 11 8.52 12.26 10.04
CA ASN A 11 9.48 11.82 9.04
C ASN A 11 9.89 10.36 9.27
N LEU A 12 10.16 9.96 10.52
CA LEU A 12 10.48 8.58 10.85
C LEU A 12 9.35 7.62 10.47
N GLN A 13 8.08 7.98 10.74
CA GLN A 13 6.94 7.14 10.37
C GLN A 13 6.79 7.04 8.85
N MET A 14 6.97 8.13 8.13
CA MET A 14 6.94 8.14 6.67
C MET A 14 8.07 7.30 6.08
N ASP A 15 9.28 7.45 6.59
CA ASP A 15 10.44 6.65 6.17
C ASP A 15 10.21 5.14 6.37
N GLN A 16 9.56 4.75 7.47
CA GLN A 16 9.22 3.34 7.70
C GLN A 16 8.25 2.79 6.66
N VAL A 17 7.23 3.57 6.28
CA VAL A 17 6.28 3.19 5.22
C VAL A 17 6.98 3.14 3.87
N GLU A 18 7.84 4.11 3.57
CA GLU A 18 8.62 4.14 2.32
C GLU A 18 9.55 2.93 2.21
N ASN A 19 10.25 2.59 3.29
CA ASN A 19 11.12 1.42 3.35
C ASN A 19 10.32 0.12 3.16
N LEU A 20 9.16 0.00 3.81
CA LEU A 20 8.26 -1.14 3.64
C LEU A 20 7.83 -1.29 2.17
N ALA A 21 7.35 -0.23 1.55
CA ALA A 21 6.90 -0.24 0.16
C ALA A 21 8.04 -0.55 -0.81
N SER A 22 9.23 0.00 -0.57
CA SER A 22 10.42 -0.27 -1.38
C SER A 22 10.86 -1.72 -1.27
N ASN A 23 10.91 -2.27 -0.06
CA ASN A 23 11.28 -3.65 0.17
C ASN A 23 10.29 -4.62 -0.47
N LEU A 24 8.98 -4.40 -0.29
CA LEU A 24 7.95 -5.22 -0.94
C LEU A 24 8.02 -5.15 -2.46
N GLY A 25 8.23 -3.97 -3.02
CA GLY A 25 8.36 -3.77 -4.46
C GLY A 25 9.57 -4.46 -5.08
N SER A 26 10.58 -4.84 -4.27
CA SER A 26 11.77 -5.57 -4.71
C SER A 26 11.73 -7.07 -4.45
N VAL A 27 10.70 -7.60 -3.80
CA VAL A 27 10.56 -9.05 -3.56
C VAL A 27 10.37 -9.77 -4.89
N GLU A 28 11.28 -10.69 -5.20
CA GLU A 28 11.31 -11.43 -6.47
C GLU A 28 10.01 -12.19 -6.74
N GLU A 29 9.46 -12.84 -5.73
CA GLU A 29 8.21 -13.61 -5.85
C GLU A 29 7.02 -12.72 -6.20
N ILE A 30 6.93 -11.53 -5.60
CA ILE A 30 5.89 -10.53 -5.94
C ILE A 30 6.06 -10.08 -7.39
N ASN A 31 7.27 -9.75 -7.79
CA ASN A 31 7.55 -9.34 -9.17
C ASN A 31 7.24 -10.44 -10.18
N ARG A 32 7.54 -11.69 -9.85
CA ARG A 32 7.22 -12.84 -10.71
C ARG A 32 5.71 -13.02 -10.89
N VAL A 33 4.93 -12.92 -9.81
CA VAL A 33 3.47 -13.05 -9.87
C VAL A 33 2.83 -11.90 -10.62
N LEU A 34 3.27 -10.67 -10.40
CA LEU A 34 2.76 -9.48 -11.11
C LEU A 34 3.10 -9.54 -12.60
N GLY A 35 4.31 -9.93 -12.96
CA GLY A 35 4.75 -10.09 -14.35
C GLY A 35 3.93 -11.15 -15.08
N ALA A 36 3.78 -12.33 -14.49
CA ALA A 36 2.97 -13.40 -15.04
C ALA A 36 1.51 -13.02 -15.23
N SER A 37 0.93 -12.26 -14.28
CA SER A 37 -0.44 -11.75 -14.40
C SER A 37 -0.60 -10.71 -15.51
N ALA A 38 0.43 -9.95 -15.81
CA ALA A 38 0.41 -8.94 -16.87
C ALA A 38 0.52 -9.54 -18.29
N GLU A 39 1.07 -10.76 -18.40
CA GLU A 39 1.29 -11.46 -19.68
C GLU A 39 0.19 -12.47 -20.01
N SER A 40 -0.55 -12.95 -19.02
CA SER A 40 -1.58 -13.98 -19.22
C SER A 40 -2.89 -13.37 -19.70
N ASP A 41 -3.27 -13.68 -20.93
CA ASP A 41 -4.66 -13.65 -21.33
C ASP A 41 -5.45 -14.69 -20.50
N ALA A 42 -6.61 -14.30 -20.01
CA ALA A 42 -7.42 -14.93 -18.95
C ALA A 42 -7.96 -16.36 -19.29
N SER A 43 -7.14 -17.26 -19.80
CA SER A 43 -7.61 -18.56 -20.32
C SER A 43 -6.92 -19.81 -19.75
N SER A 44 -6.33 -19.79 -18.57
CA SER A 44 -5.87 -21.04 -17.97
C SER A 44 -6.52 -21.32 -16.61
N ASN A 45 -7.29 -22.36 -16.61
CA ASN A 45 -7.97 -22.99 -15.48
C ASN A 45 -6.98 -23.59 -14.47
N HIS A 46 -6.54 -22.80 -13.49
CA HIS A 46 -5.79 -23.33 -12.38
C HIS A 46 -6.24 -22.68 -11.06
N ALA A 47 -7.48 -22.98 -10.64
CA ALA A 47 -8.01 -22.53 -9.38
C ALA A 47 -7.11 -22.90 -8.19
N TYR A 48 -6.46 -24.06 -8.27
CA TYR A 48 -5.49 -24.50 -7.26
C TYR A 48 -4.22 -23.64 -7.27
N ASP A 49 -3.68 -23.32 -8.44
CA ASP A 49 -2.50 -22.48 -8.57
C ASP A 49 -2.78 -21.04 -8.12
N ALA A 50 -3.99 -20.54 -8.40
CA ALA A 50 -4.45 -19.24 -7.92
C ALA A 50 -4.52 -19.19 -6.39
N LEU A 51 -5.05 -20.24 -5.76
CA LEU A 51 -5.16 -20.33 -4.29
C LEU A 51 -3.78 -20.46 -3.65
N ALA A 52 -2.89 -21.26 -4.22
CA ALA A 52 -1.52 -21.40 -3.74
C ALA A 52 -0.73 -20.09 -3.86
N THR A 53 -0.91 -19.36 -4.95
CA THR A 53 -0.33 -18.02 -5.16
C THR A 53 -0.87 -17.03 -4.14
N GLN A 54 -2.19 -17.04 -3.91
CA GLN A 54 -2.85 -16.19 -2.92
C GLN A 54 -2.25 -16.42 -1.51
N ALA A 55 -2.09 -17.68 -1.12
CA ALA A 55 -1.50 -18.04 0.18
C ALA A 55 -0.04 -17.59 0.29
N ARG A 56 0.73 -17.77 -0.76
CA ARG A 56 2.16 -17.43 -0.79
C ARG A 56 2.39 -15.92 -0.72
N ILE A 57 1.69 -15.15 -1.52
CA ILE A 57 1.77 -13.69 -1.46
C ILE A 57 1.25 -13.16 -0.13
N GLY A 58 0.13 -13.68 0.38
CA GLY A 58 -0.38 -13.36 1.70
C GLY A 58 0.64 -13.60 2.82
N TYR A 59 1.37 -14.70 2.76
CA TYR A 59 2.45 -15.00 3.71
C TYR A 59 3.59 -13.97 3.63
N ILE A 60 4.02 -13.61 2.42
CA ILE A 60 5.05 -12.58 2.21
C ILE A 60 4.58 -11.23 2.78
N LEU A 61 3.38 -10.80 2.44
CA LEU A 61 2.82 -9.53 2.93
C LEU A 61 2.71 -9.51 4.46
N SER A 62 2.34 -10.64 5.07
CA SER A 62 2.22 -10.74 6.53
C SER A 62 3.56 -10.56 7.25
N GLY A 63 4.67 -10.90 6.61
CA GLY A 63 6.02 -10.65 7.11
C GLY A 63 6.35 -9.16 7.27
N TYR A 64 5.65 -8.29 6.57
CA TYR A 64 5.82 -6.83 6.63
C TYR A 64 4.74 -6.13 7.47
N SER A 65 3.78 -6.86 8.04
CA SER A 65 2.64 -6.30 8.76
C SER A 65 2.93 -5.82 10.19
N ASN A 66 4.17 -5.94 10.65
CA ASN A 66 4.58 -5.59 12.02
C ASN A 66 4.77 -4.08 12.27
N LEU A 67 4.60 -3.24 11.25
CA LEU A 67 4.71 -1.80 11.40
C LEU A 67 3.57 -1.27 12.29
N LYS A 68 3.93 -0.59 13.38
CA LYS A 68 2.96 0.02 14.28
C LYS A 68 2.11 1.07 13.53
N GLY A 69 0.80 0.93 13.63
CA GLY A 69 -0.15 1.82 12.94
C GLY A 69 -0.51 1.38 11.52
N LEU A 70 0.08 0.30 11.03
CA LEU A 70 -0.33 -0.29 9.77
C LEU A 70 -1.76 -0.84 9.87
N VAL A 71 -2.62 -0.41 8.97
CA VAL A 71 -4.00 -0.92 8.84
C VAL A 71 -4.05 -2.08 7.87
N SER A 72 -3.48 -1.90 6.68
CA SER A 72 -3.40 -2.95 5.67
C SER A 72 -2.30 -2.70 4.65
N ILE A 73 -1.91 -3.78 3.98
CA ILE A 73 -1.13 -3.77 2.75
C ILE A 73 -1.98 -4.43 1.68
N ASP A 74 -2.17 -3.77 0.57
CA ASP A 74 -2.96 -4.24 -0.55
C ASP A 74 -2.13 -4.19 -1.83
N LEU A 75 -2.04 -5.33 -2.53
CA LEU A 75 -1.31 -5.47 -3.77
C LEU A 75 -2.27 -5.86 -4.88
N PHE A 76 -2.33 -5.07 -5.93
CA PHE A 76 -3.18 -5.30 -7.09
C PHE A 76 -2.37 -5.65 -8.31
N THR A 77 -2.80 -6.68 -9.04
CA THR A 77 -2.29 -6.98 -10.37
C THR A 77 -2.97 -6.09 -11.42
N THR A 78 -2.45 -6.07 -12.64
CA THR A 78 -3.10 -5.40 -13.77
C THR A 78 -4.48 -5.98 -14.10
N GLY A 79 -4.71 -7.27 -13.83
CA GLY A 79 -6.01 -7.94 -13.92
C GLY A 79 -6.93 -7.70 -12.73
N CYS A 80 -6.57 -6.76 -11.83
CA CYS A 80 -7.32 -6.40 -10.64
C CYS A 80 -7.47 -7.50 -9.57
N THR A 81 -6.65 -8.53 -9.62
CA THR A 81 -6.53 -9.48 -8.51
C THR A 81 -5.90 -8.77 -7.30
N GLN A 82 -6.53 -8.88 -6.15
CA GLN A 82 -6.05 -8.26 -4.92
C GLN A 82 -5.46 -9.30 -3.98
N PHE A 83 -4.26 -9.00 -3.49
CA PHE A 83 -3.63 -9.68 -2.35
C PHE A 83 -3.65 -8.71 -1.17
N HIS A 84 -4.06 -9.21 -0.01
CA HIS A 84 -4.33 -8.37 1.14
C HIS A 84 -3.80 -8.98 2.43
N VAL A 85 -3.26 -8.14 3.30
CA VAL A 85 -3.04 -8.41 4.71
C VAL A 85 -3.45 -7.19 5.52
N GLY A 86 -4.14 -7.39 6.61
CA GLY A 86 -4.61 -6.29 7.45
C GLY A 86 -5.64 -6.68 8.48
N ASP A 87 -6.46 -5.72 8.87
CA ASP A 87 -7.48 -5.84 9.93
C ASP A 87 -8.77 -6.54 9.48
N THR A 88 -8.88 -6.91 8.22
CA THR A 88 -10.05 -7.62 7.66
C THR A 88 -9.62 -8.81 6.81
N LEU A 89 -10.45 -9.86 6.82
CA LEU A 89 -10.27 -11.03 5.97
C LEU A 89 -11.01 -10.92 4.64
N HIS A 90 -11.97 -10.01 4.55
CA HIS A 90 -12.78 -9.82 3.36
C HIS A 90 -12.35 -8.57 2.61
N VAL A 91 -12.05 -8.78 1.34
CA VAL A 91 -11.74 -7.71 0.40
C VAL A 91 -13.01 -7.39 -0.37
N SER A 92 -13.40 -6.13 -0.38
CA SER A 92 -14.56 -5.66 -1.13
C SER A 92 -14.13 -5.06 -2.46
N ALA A 93 -14.80 -5.46 -3.55
CA ALA A 93 -14.62 -4.86 -4.87
C ALA A 93 -15.35 -3.51 -5.04
N GLU A 94 -16.06 -3.03 -4.03
CA GLU A 94 -16.95 -1.87 -4.12
C GLU A 94 -16.22 -0.53 -4.34
N ARG A 95 -14.89 -0.47 -4.07
CA ARG A 95 -14.09 0.75 -4.22
C ARG A 95 -13.13 0.73 -5.39
N SER A 96 -13.50 0.09 -6.47
CA SER A 96 -12.69 0.04 -7.70
C SER A 96 -12.38 1.44 -8.26
N GLY A 97 -13.31 2.38 -8.15
CA GLY A 97 -13.11 3.78 -8.56
C GLY A 97 -12.01 4.49 -7.75
N LEU A 98 -11.95 4.24 -6.44
CA LEU A 98 -10.89 4.78 -5.59
C LEU A 98 -9.52 4.18 -5.97
N ARG A 99 -9.46 2.86 -6.16
CA ARG A 99 -8.23 2.19 -6.61
C ARG A 99 -7.71 2.79 -7.92
N GLU A 100 -8.59 2.96 -8.90
CA GLU A 100 -8.20 3.54 -10.19
C GLU A 100 -7.72 4.99 -10.04
N ALA A 101 -8.38 5.79 -9.22
CA ALA A 101 -7.96 7.16 -8.96
C ALA A 101 -6.56 7.22 -8.32
N LEU A 102 -6.30 6.39 -7.32
CA LEU A 102 -4.99 6.28 -6.67
C LEU A 102 -3.90 5.82 -7.66
N TYR A 103 -4.23 4.86 -8.52
CA TYR A 103 -3.33 4.36 -9.56
C TYR A 103 -2.96 5.45 -10.57
N GLN A 104 -3.95 6.16 -11.09
CA GLN A 104 -3.73 7.24 -12.06
C GLN A 104 -2.94 8.42 -11.46
N GLU A 105 -3.20 8.75 -10.21
CA GLU A 105 -2.44 9.79 -9.51
C GLU A 105 -0.99 9.37 -9.31
N SER A 106 -0.75 8.11 -8.93
CA SER A 106 0.60 7.56 -8.78
C SER A 106 1.38 7.54 -10.09
N LEU A 107 0.72 7.22 -11.20
CA LEU A 107 1.33 7.27 -12.54
C LEU A 107 1.70 8.70 -12.92
N ARG A 108 0.81 9.66 -12.67
CA ARG A 108 1.06 11.08 -12.97
C ARG A 108 2.17 11.68 -12.12
N ALA A 109 2.24 11.30 -10.85
CA ALA A 109 3.29 11.77 -9.96
C ALA A 109 4.68 11.30 -10.40
N GLY A 110 4.79 10.12 -10.97
CA GLY A 110 6.06 9.55 -11.47
C GLY A 110 7.12 9.34 -10.40
N THR A 111 6.74 9.40 -9.13
CA THR A 111 7.63 9.22 -7.98
C THR A 111 7.72 7.74 -7.56
N PRO A 112 8.81 7.30 -6.90
CA PRO A 112 8.92 5.93 -6.40
C PRO A 112 7.84 5.53 -5.42
N LEU A 113 7.33 6.50 -4.65
CA LEU A 113 6.19 6.36 -3.75
C LEU A 113 5.35 7.64 -3.82
N THR A 114 4.04 7.53 -3.76
CA THR A 114 3.11 8.66 -3.76
C THR A 114 2.30 8.66 -2.47
N TRP A 115 2.33 9.77 -1.75
CA TRP A 115 1.48 10.00 -0.59
C TRP A 115 0.20 10.71 -1.02
N HIS A 116 -0.96 10.10 -0.72
CA HIS A 116 -2.28 10.64 -1.10
C HIS A 116 -2.96 11.41 0.04
N GLY A 117 -2.35 11.42 1.23
CA GLY A 117 -2.97 12.01 2.42
C GLY A 117 -4.02 11.09 3.04
N VAL A 118 -5.04 11.70 3.65
CA VAL A 118 -6.13 10.97 4.30
C VAL A 118 -7.22 10.68 3.29
N GLU A 119 -7.43 9.39 3.05
CA GLU A 119 -8.41 8.87 2.10
C GLU A 119 -9.39 7.92 2.78
N ASP A 120 -10.46 7.57 2.08
CA ASP A 120 -11.28 6.44 2.47
C ASP A 120 -10.49 5.14 2.35
N ASN A 121 -10.70 4.22 3.31
CA ASN A 121 -10.06 2.92 3.22
C ASN A 121 -10.62 2.15 2.02
N ILE A 122 -9.73 1.60 1.19
CA ILE A 122 -10.13 0.78 0.05
C ILE A 122 -10.88 -0.48 0.49
N ASN A 123 -10.60 -0.96 1.68
CA ASN A 123 -11.27 -2.11 2.28
C ASN A 123 -12.50 -1.66 3.07
N VAL A 124 -13.67 -1.78 2.48
CA VAL A 124 -14.95 -1.33 3.07
C VAL A 124 -15.27 -2.06 4.38
N ALA A 125 -14.84 -3.31 4.51
CA ALA A 125 -15.05 -4.13 5.71
C ALA A 125 -14.15 -3.73 6.89
N SER A 126 -13.13 -2.89 6.68
CA SER A 126 -12.25 -2.42 7.74
C SER A 126 -13.00 -1.54 8.75
N ALA A 127 -12.70 -1.74 10.03
CA ALA A 127 -13.18 -0.85 11.10
C ALA A 127 -12.55 0.55 11.00
N THR A 128 -11.37 0.66 10.40
CA THR A 128 -10.65 1.93 10.17
C THR A 128 -11.10 2.52 8.84
N ARG A 129 -12.05 3.43 8.87
CA ARG A 129 -12.69 3.99 7.67
C ARG A 129 -11.81 4.99 6.93
N LYS A 130 -11.00 5.76 7.63
CA LYS A 130 -10.07 6.75 7.08
C LYS A 130 -8.64 6.33 7.37
N VAL A 131 -7.81 6.39 6.35
CA VAL A 131 -6.41 5.97 6.39
C VAL A 131 -5.54 7.00 5.70
N VAL A 132 -4.27 7.04 6.08
CA VAL A 132 -3.26 7.71 5.26
C VAL A 132 -2.77 6.69 4.23
N VAL A 133 -2.86 7.03 2.96
CA VAL A 133 -2.52 6.12 1.86
C VAL A 133 -1.18 6.50 1.26
N ALA A 134 -0.29 5.54 1.19
CA ALA A 134 0.90 5.59 0.34
C ALA A 134 0.77 4.53 -0.75
N SER A 135 1.14 4.88 -1.98
CA SER A 135 1.08 3.98 -3.12
C SER A 135 2.40 3.88 -3.85
N LYS A 136 2.64 2.71 -4.43
CA LYS A 136 3.76 2.44 -5.31
C LYS A 136 3.28 1.70 -6.54
N VAL A 137 3.52 2.25 -7.72
CA VAL A 137 3.35 1.51 -8.97
C VAL A 137 4.59 0.65 -9.18
N ILE A 138 4.38 -0.67 -9.24
CA ILE A 138 5.45 -1.63 -9.51
C ILE A 138 5.58 -1.77 -11.02
N LYS A 139 6.79 -1.57 -11.53
CA LYS A 139 7.11 -1.58 -12.96
C LYS A 139 8.19 -2.62 -13.24
N GLN A 140 8.10 -3.24 -14.42
CA GLN A 140 9.09 -4.19 -14.91
C GLN A 140 9.55 -3.82 -16.31
N ALA A 141 10.81 -4.14 -16.62
CA ALA A 141 11.33 -4.04 -17.98
C ALA A 141 10.64 -5.08 -18.88
N ARG A 142 10.27 -4.64 -20.07
CA ARG A 142 9.73 -5.54 -21.10
C ARG A 142 10.88 -6.27 -21.78
N GLU A 143 10.66 -7.55 -22.12
CA GLU A 143 11.60 -8.25 -22.98
C GLU A 143 11.88 -7.44 -24.26
N ASN A 144 13.13 -7.23 -24.57
CA ASN A 144 13.62 -6.50 -25.73
C ASN A 144 13.45 -4.95 -25.71
N THR A 145 13.03 -4.33 -24.61
CA THR A 145 13.02 -2.88 -24.46
C THR A 145 13.50 -2.46 -23.07
N LEU A 146 14.18 -1.30 -22.98
CA LEU A 146 14.53 -0.70 -21.70
C LEU A 146 13.32 0.04 -21.05
N ALA A 147 12.16 0.03 -21.71
CA ALA A 147 10.96 0.69 -21.22
C ALA A 147 10.34 -0.10 -20.07
N LEU A 148 10.12 0.58 -18.94
CA LEU A 148 9.43 0.02 -17.79
C LEU A 148 7.91 0.07 -18.01
N LYS A 149 7.24 -1.08 -17.81
CA LYS A 149 5.78 -1.21 -17.89
C LYS A 149 5.20 -1.42 -16.49
N PRO A 150 4.12 -0.72 -16.11
CA PRO A 150 3.41 -1.01 -14.88
C PRO A 150 2.86 -2.44 -14.88
N VAL A 151 3.11 -3.18 -13.79
CA VAL A 151 2.63 -4.56 -13.61
C VAL A 151 1.77 -4.73 -12.36
N GLY A 152 1.75 -3.74 -11.48
CA GLY A 152 0.94 -3.78 -10.27
C GLY A 152 0.91 -2.47 -9.51
N LEU A 153 0.01 -2.41 -8.54
CA LEU A 153 -0.16 -1.30 -7.61
C LEU A 153 -0.08 -1.82 -6.17
N LEU A 154 0.84 -1.27 -5.40
CA LEU A 154 0.96 -1.51 -3.97
C LEU A 154 0.35 -0.34 -3.22
N LEU A 155 -0.56 -0.60 -2.29
CA LEU A 155 -1.11 0.37 -1.35
C LEU A 155 -0.69 0.00 0.07
N VAL A 156 -0.21 0.98 0.82
CA VAL A 156 0.03 0.88 2.26
C VAL A 156 -0.94 1.83 2.94
N ASN A 157 -1.85 1.26 3.73
CA ASN A 157 -2.85 2.01 4.49
C ASN A 157 -2.41 2.12 5.94
N TYR A 158 -2.19 3.34 6.39
CA TYR A 158 -1.67 3.67 7.71
C TYR A 158 -2.72 4.37 8.56
N SER A 159 -2.75 4.07 9.86
CA SER A 159 -3.72 4.64 10.79
C SER A 159 -3.50 6.14 10.98
N THR A 160 -4.54 6.93 10.73
CA THR A 160 -4.56 8.36 11.07
C THR A 160 -4.42 8.58 12.56
N ASP A 161 -5.03 7.73 13.38
CA ASP A 161 -4.97 7.84 14.84
C ASP A 161 -3.55 7.63 15.36
N THR A 162 -2.83 6.63 14.85
CA THR A 162 -1.43 6.39 15.24
C THR A 162 -0.54 7.54 14.81
N LEU A 163 -0.74 8.09 13.61
CA LEU A 163 0.03 9.22 13.11
C LEU A 163 -0.17 10.47 13.97
N PHE A 164 -1.41 10.72 14.38
CA PHE A 164 -1.77 11.91 15.14
C PHE A 164 -1.75 11.73 16.67
N GLU A 165 -1.62 10.50 17.18
CA GLU A 165 -1.56 10.20 18.62
C GLU A 165 -0.45 11.00 19.31
N HIS A 166 0.70 11.12 18.65
CA HIS A 166 1.81 11.89 19.16
C HIS A 166 1.46 13.37 19.37
N PHE A 167 0.66 13.95 18.48
CA PHE A 167 0.21 15.34 18.59
C PHE A 167 -0.82 15.53 19.68
N ARG A 168 -1.69 14.54 19.92
CA ARG A 168 -2.73 14.62 20.95
C ARG A 168 -2.17 14.57 22.38
N ARG A 169 -1.00 13.94 22.55
CA ARG A 169 -0.34 13.84 23.87
C ARG A 169 0.43 15.08 24.27
N ILE A 170 0.51 16.06 23.39
CA ILE A 170 1.20 17.30 23.69
C ILE A 170 0.26 18.22 24.45
N ASP A 171 0.52 18.38 25.73
CA ASP A 171 -0.05 19.45 26.54
C ASP A 171 0.63 20.76 26.13
N LEU A 172 -0.08 21.58 25.35
CA LEU A 172 0.40 22.90 24.92
C LEU A 172 0.39 23.94 26.08
N GLY A 173 0.06 23.50 27.30
CA GLY A 173 -0.05 24.37 28.46
C GLY A 173 -1.28 25.28 28.39
N THR A 174 -1.80 25.64 29.54
CA THR A 174 -2.90 26.63 29.67
C THR A 174 -2.40 28.00 29.19
N GLY A 175 -2.78 28.40 27.98
CA GLY A 175 -2.46 29.72 27.44
C GLY A 175 -1.90 29.75 26.00
N SER A 176 -1.71 28.61 25.37
CA SER A 176 -1.32 28.56 23.93
C SER A 176 -2.56 28.70 23.06
N PHE A 177 -2.71 29.84 22.43
CA PHE A 177 -3.65 30.03 21.30
C PHE A 177 -2.91 29.70 20.02
N MET A 178 -3.52 28.84 19.19
CA MET A 178 -3.14 28.70 17.77
C MET A 178 -3.98 29.64 16.95
#